data_09bd0d6e74174a89952fb49eae81fe54
#
_entry.id   09bd0d6e74174a89952fb49eae81fe54
#
_cell.length_a   1.000
_cell.length_b   1.000
_cell.length_c   1.000
_cell.angle_alpha   90.00
_cell.angle_beta   90.00
_cell.angle_gamma   90.00
#
_symmetry.space_group_name_H-M   'P 1'
#
loop_
_entity.id
_entity.type
_entity.pdbx_description
1 polymer ?
#
loop_
_entity_poly.entity_id
_entity_poly.type
_entity_poly.pdbx_seq_one_letter_code
_entity_poly.pdbx_strand_id
1 'polypeptide(L)'
;EEYRLQFVLWCLCGVPLMMGADLRSLAPEYRALMLNSALLRINQDAECRPPYIVRRDSVCIPNPDDAQAPWAHPADTAFVLLRHLTDNEFALFYANLSDADAEVHCEMADMGLPVTGGVALDMTDVFSGEHLGAQKDSFNPHIKSHDCRLFLCHLVKDNA
;
A
#
# COMPACT_ATOMS: atom_id res chain seq x y z
N GLU A 1 -2.84 13.24 -5.25
CA GLU A 1 -2.60 12.09 -4.37
C GLU A 1 -3.72 11.06 -4.49
N GLU A 2 -5.00 11.41 -4.35
CA GLU A 2 -6.15 10.48 -4.41
C GLU A 2 -6.19 9.63 -5.69
N TYR A 3 -5.93 10.22 -6.87
CA TYR A 3 -5.88 9.45 -8.13
C TYR A 3 -4.73 8.43 -8.13
N ARG A 4 -3.60 8.77 -7.50
CA ARG A 4 -2.47 7.84 -7.34
C ARG A 4 -2.88 6.69 -6.44
N LEU A 5 -3.42 6.97 -5.27
CA LEU A 5 -3.91 5.98 -4.33
C LEU A 5 -4.92 5.03 -5.00
N GLN A 6 -5.91 5.58 -5.70
CA GLN A 6 -6.94 4.79 -6.39
C GLN A 6 -6.34 3.87 -7.46
N PHE A 7 -5.49 4.40 -8.33
CA PHE A 7 -4.90 3.61 -9.41
C PHE A 7 -3.97 2.51 -8.89
N VAL A 8 -3.16 2.83 -7.89
CA VAL A 8 -2.26 1.86 -7.25
C VAL A 8 -3.05 0.75 -6.57
N LEU A 9 -4.14 1.09 -5.88
CA LEU A 9 -5.01 0.10 -5.25
C LEU A 9 -5.66 -0.82 -6.31
N TRP A 10 -6.08 -0.29 -7.45
CA TRP A 10 -6.58 -1.12 -8.56
C TRP A 10 -5.51 -2.07 -9.10
N CYS A 11 -4.28 -1.58 -9.27
CA CYS A 11 -3.16 -2.44 -9.68
C CYS A 11 -2.90 -3.54 -8.65
N LEU A 12 -2.90 -3.17 -7.36
CA LEU A 12 -2.68 -4.13 -6.27
C LEU A 12 -3.79 -5.20 -6.21
N CYS A 13 -5.03 -4.81 -6.46
CA CYS A 13 -6.17 -5.75 -6.47
C CYS A 13 -6.21 -6.65 -7.73
N GLY A 14 -5.39 -6.37 -8.74
CA GLY A 14 -5.39 -7.14 -9.99
C GLY A 14 -6.70 -7.02 -10.77
N VAL A 15 -7.43 -5.91 -10.62
CA VAL A 15 -8.68 -5.67 -11.35
C VAL A 15 -8.39 -5.22 -12.79
N PRO A 16 -9.34 -5.45 -13.74
CA PRO A 16 -9.19 -4.93 -15.09
C PRO A 16 -9.05 -3.41 -15.09
N LEU A 17 -7.97 -2.92 -15.71
CA LEU A 17 -7.71 -1.49 -15.84
C LEU A 17 -8.43 -0.97 -17.08
N MET A 18 -9.59 -0.33 -16.88
CA MET A 18 -10.37 0.27 -17.96
C MET A 18 -10.19 1.79 -17.93
N MET A 19 -9.66 2.33 -19.04
CA MET A 19 -9.40 3.75 -19.14
C MET A 19 -10.66 4.49 -19.60
N GLY A 20 -11.16 5.41 -18.77
CA GLY A 20 -12.27 6.30 -19.08
C GLY A 20 -11.87 7.76 -19.40
N ALA A 21 -10.58 8.08 -19.37
CA ALA A 21 -10.07 9.42 -19.59
C ALA A 21 -9.76 9.72 -21.06
N ASP A 22 -9.86 11.00 -21.46
CA ASP A 22 -9.38 11.45 -22.77
C ASP A 22 -7.84 11.50 -22.76
N LEU A 23 -7.23 10.57 -23.47
CA LEU A 23 -5.78 10.41 -23.55
C LEU A 23 -5.06 11.63 -24.17
N ARG A 24 -5.77 12.44 -24.94
CA ARG A 24 -5.19 13.63 -25.59
C ARG A 24 -4.92 14.77 -24.61
N SER A 25 -5.69 14.82 -23.54
CA SER A 25 -5.62 15.85 -22.50
C SER A 25 -5.06 15.33 -21.16
N LEU A 26 -4.58 14.09 -21.12
CA LEU A 26 -4.05 13.49 -19.90
C LEU A 26 -2.73 14.15 -19.49
N ALA A 27 -2.68 14.67 -18.25
CA ALA A 27 -1.49 15.32 -17.72
C ALA A 27 -0.30 14.33 -17.64
N PRO A 28 0.94 14.79 -17.87
CA PRO A 28 2.12 13.92 -17.96
C PRO A 28 2.34 13.03 -16.74
N GLU A 29 2.07 13.52 -15.53
CA GLU A 29 2.21 12.79 -14.28
C GLU A 29 1.26 11.59 -14.19
N TYR A 30 0.01 11.73 -14.64
CA TYR A 30 -0.95 10.62 -14.67
C TYR A 30 -0.60 9.61 -15.76
N ARG A 31 -0.10 10.11 -16.89
CA ARG A 31 0.41 9.22 -17.93
C ARG A 31 1.59 8.38 -17.44
N ALA A 32 2.54 9.01 -16.76
CA ALA A 32 3.70 8.32 -16.18
C ALA A 32 3.27 7.25 -15.15
N LEU A 33 2.29 7.58 -14.29
CA LEU A 33 1.73 6.64 -13.33
C LEU A 33 1.08 5.43 -14.03
N MET A 34 0.24 5.66 -15.02
CA MET A 34 -0.46 4.60 -15.77
C MET A 34 0.48 3.71 -16.60
N LEU A 35 1.63 4.22 -16.98
CA LEU A 35 2.66 3.50 -17.73
C LEU A 35 3.77 2.94 -16.84
N ASN A 36 3.64 3.04 -15.53
CA ASN A 36 4.63 2.46 -14.60
C ASN A 36 4.64 0.94 -14.75
N SER A 37 5.75 0.41 -15.25
CA SER A 37 5.89 -1.01 -15.57
C SER A 37 5.78 -1.92 -14.35
N ALA A 38 6.24 -1.46 -13.18
CA ALA A 38 6.14 -2.23 -11.93
C ALA A 38 4.68 -2.33 -11.46
N LEU A 39 3.90 -1.25 -11.54
CA LEU A 39 2.46 -1.28 -11.24
C LEU A 39 1.69 -2.21 -12.18
N LEU A 40 1.97 -2.13 -13.48
CA LEU A 40 1.32 -2.99 -14.48
C LEU A 40 1.72 -4.47 -14.29
N ARG A 41 2.98 -4.75 -13.92
CA ARG A 41 3.43 -6.09 -13.59
C ARG A 41 2.69 -6.65 -12.37
N ILE A 42 2.55 -5.84 -11.31
CA ILE A 42 1.78 -6.24 -10.12
C ILE A 42 0.33 -6.53 -10.50
N ASN A 43 -0.30 -5.68 -11.31
CA ASN A 43 -1.68 -5.89 -11.74
C ASN A 43 -1.87 -7.21 -12.51
N GLN A 44 -0.91 -7.55 -13.38
CA GLN A 44 -0.97 -8.69 -14.30
C GLN A 44 -0.28 -9.95 -13.75
N ASP A 45 0.09 -9.95 -12.48
CA ASP A 45 0.80 -11.07 -11.87
C ASP A 45 0.00 -12.37 -11.94
N ALA A 46 0.66 -13.44 -12.40
CA ALA A 46 0.04 -14.73 -12.69
C ALA A 46 -0.43 -15.50 -11.44
N GLU A 47 0.06 -15.15 -10.25
CA GLU A 47 -0.41 -15.74 -8.99
C GLU A 47 -1.90 -15.43 -8.75
N CYS A 48 -2.39 -14.31 -9.31
CA CYS A 48 -3.79 -13.87 -9.25
C CYS A 48 -4.39 -13.84 -7.84
N ARG A 49 -3.59 -13.73 -6.79
CA ARG A 49 -4.07 -13.63 -5.41
C ARG A 49 -4.57 -12.22 -5.11
N PRO A 50 -5.71 -12.09 -4.41
CA PRO A 50 -6.13 -10.77 -3.92
C PRO A 50 -5.23 -10.31 -2.78
N PRO A 51 -5.08 -8.98 -2.57
CA PRO A 51 -4.43 -8.46 -1.39
C PRO A 51 -5.30 -8.72 -0.15
N TYR A 52 -4.65 -8.72 1.02
CA TYR A 52 -5.35 -8.76 2.31
C TYR A 52 -4.81 -7.69 3.24
N ILE A 53 -5.64 -7.28 4.18
CA ILE A 53 -5.29 -6.25 5.17
C ILE A 53 -4.40 -6.89 6.23
N VAL A 54 -3.19 -6.35 6.43
CA VAL A 54 -2.27 -6.75 7.50
C VAL A 54 -2.37 -5.81 8.69
N ARG A 55 -2.71 -4.53 8.45
CA ARG A 55 -2.93 -3.55 9.51
C ARG A 55 -4.00 -2.54 9.11
N ARG A 56 -4.75 -2.07 10.10
CA ARG A 56 -5.75 -1.02 9.96
C ARG A 56 -5.73 -0.14 11.20
N ASP A 57 -5.60 1.15 10.99
CA ASP A 57 -5.75 2.17 12.02
C ASP A 57 -7.06 2.92 11.78
N SER A 58 -7.85 3.10 12.83
CA SER A 58 -9.19 3.72 12.74
C SER A 58 -9.41 4.67 13.90
N VAL A 59 -10.20 5.70 13.64
CA VAL A 59 -10.75 6.59 14.66
C VAL A 59 -12.25 6.45 14.71
N CYS A 60 -12.84 6.68 15.87
CA CYS A 60 -14.28 6.78 16.01
C CYS A 60 -14.73 8.20 15.68
N ILE A 61 -15.51 8.37 14.63
CA ILE A 61 -16.15 9.64 14.29
C ILE A 61 -17.59 9.66 14.82
N PRO A 62 -18.06 10.82 15.34
CA PRO A 62 -19.46 10.98 15.71
C PRO A 62 -20.36 10.75 14.50
N ASN A 63 -21.58 10.22 14.74
CA ASN A 63 -22.58 10.12 13.68
C ASN A 63 -22.92 11.52 13.16
N PRO A 64 -22.71 11.84 11.87
CA PRO A 64 -23.01 13.15 11.33
C PRO A 64 -24.51 13.50 11.35
N ASP A 65 -25.39 12.48 11.34
CA ASP A 65 -26.85 12.65 11.31
C ASP A 65 -27.49 12.74 12.70
N ASP A 66 -26.76 12.36 13.75
CA ASP A 66 -27.22 12.43 15.13
C ASP A 66 -26.06 12.61 16.12
N ALA A 67 -25.78 13.86 16.47
CA ALA A 67 -24.71 14.20 17.42
C ALA A 67 -24.95 13.63 18.84
N GLN A 68 -26.13 13.09 19.12
CA GLN A 68 -26.47 12.46 20.40
C GLN A 68 -26.58 10.94 20.30
N ALA A 69 -26.43 10.37 19.10
CA ALA A 69 -26.41 8.91 18.94
C ALA A 69 -25.13 8.32 19.56
N PRO A 70 -25.26 7.24 20.34
CA PRO A 70 -24.10 6.62 21.00
C PRO A 70 -23.18 5.84 20.06
N TRP A 71 -23.40 5.90 18.76
CA TRP A 71 -22.62 5.17 17.78
C TRP A 71 -21.62 6.08 17.09
N ALA A 72 -20.38 5.88 17.44
CA ALA A 72 -19.30 6.35 16.59
C ALA A 72 -19.08 5.34 15.45
N HIS A 73 -19.01 5.80 14.20
CA HIS A 73 -18.59 4.95 13.10
C HIS A 73 -17.06 4.89 13.10
N PRO A 74 -16.45 3.69 13.03
CA PRO A 74 -15.02 3.61 12.78
C PRO A 74 -14.75 4.14 11.37
N ALA A 75 -13.86 5.11 11.27
CA ALA A 75 -13.30 5.57 10.01
C ALA A 75 -11.83 5.19 9.95
N ASP A 76 -11.44 4.47 8.93
CA ASP A 76 -10.04 4.12 8.73
C ASP A 76 -9.25 5.39 8.43
N THR A 77 -8.19 5.61 9.17
CA THR A 77 -7.23 6.70 8.93
C THR A 77 -6.01 6.22 8.17
N ALA A 78 -5.67 4.93 8.29
CA ALA A 78 -4.61 4.29 7.55
C ALA A 78 -4.86 2.79 7.43
N PHE A 79 -4.30 2.18 6.40
CA PHE A 79 -4.27 0.73 6.29
C PHE A 79 -3.04 0.25 5.52
N VAL A 80 -2.65 -1.00 5.79
CA VAL A 80 -1.57 -1.69 5.08
C VAL A 80 -2.13 -2.96 4.47
N LEU A 81 -1.86 -3.15 3.18
CA LEU A 81 -2.24 -4.35 2.43
C LEU A 81 -0.99 -5.10 1.98
N LEU A 82 -1.08 -6.42 1.98
CA LEU A 82 -0.08 -7.29 1.41
C LEU A 82 -0.71 -8.13 0.31
N ARG A 83 -0.04 -8.23 -0.85
CA ARG A 83 -0.37 -9.15 -1.93
C ARG A 83 0.81 -10.04 -2.25
N HIS A 84 0.61 -11.34 -2.25
CA HIS A 84 1.60 -12.29 -2.76
C HIS A 84 1.65 -12.23 -4.29
N LEU A 85 2.85 -12.30 -4.81
CA LEU A 85 3.18 -12.32 -6.24
C LEU A 85 3.93 -13.60 -6.57
N THR A 86 4.16 -13.84 -7.87
CA THR A 86 5.03 -14.91 -8.33
C THR A 86 6.47 -14.75 -7.80
N ASP A 87 7.26 -15.82 -7.86
CA ASP A 87 8.69 -15.84 -7.48
C ASP A 87 8.98 -15.51 -6.00
N ASN A 88 8.02 -15.81 -5.09
CA ASN A 88 8.11 -15.49 -3.67
C ASN A 88 8.30 -13.98 -3.37
N GLU A 89 7.90 -13.16 -4.29
CA GLU A 89 7.81 -11.72 -4.11
C GLU A 89 6.46 -11.35 -3.52
N PHE A 90 6.37 -10.20 -2.89
CA PHE A 90 5.09 -9.63 -2.49
C PHE A 90 5.11 -8.11 -2.57
N ALA A 91 3.93 -7.55 -2.80
CA ALA A 91 3.70 -6.13 -2.81
C ALA A 91 3.13 -5.69 -1.46
N LEU A 92 3.77 -4.71 -0.82
CA LEU A 92 3.37 -4.13 0.45
C LEU A 92 2.93 -2.69 0.22
N PHE A 93 1.64 -2.46 0.45
CA PHE A 93 0.97 -1.19 0.17
C PHE A 93 0.57 -0.49 1.46
N TYR A 94 0.94 0.77 1.57
CA TYR A 94 0.59 1.65 2.69
C TYR A 94 -0.29 2.79 2.19
N ALA A 95 -1.40 3.04 2.85
CA ALA A 95 -2.30 4.16 2.56
C ALA A 95 -2.52 5.04 3.79
N ASN A 96 -2.45 6.35 3.58
CA ASN A 96 -2.88 7.35 4.54
C ASN A 96 -4.18 7.99 4.03
N LEU A 97 -5.28 7.79 4.75
CA LEU A 97 -6.60 8.34 4.42
C LEU A 97 -6.95 9.57 5.26
N SER A 98 -6.05 10.00 6.13
CA SER A 98 -6.27 11.16 6.99
C SER A 98 -6.02 12.48 6.26
N ASP A 99 -6.56 13.58 6.80
CA ASP A 99 -6.39 14.94 6.27
C ASP A 99 -5.02 15.54 6.58
N ALA A 100 -4.11 14.78 7.21
CA ALA A 100 -2.76 15.22 7.55
C ALA A 100 -1.72 14.20 7.08
N ASP A 101 -0.51 14.68 6.79
CA ASP A 101 0.64 13.82 6.53
C ASP A 101 0.95 13.01 7.80
N ALA A 102 1.21 11.72 7.65
CA ALA A 102 1.42 10.81 8.77
C ALA A 102 2.42 9.69 8.45
N GLU A 103 3.03 9.15 9.49
CA GLU A 103 3.71 7.86 9.41
C GLU A 103 2.66 6.74 9.53
N VAL A 104 2.68 5.82 8.58
CA VAL A 104 1.82 4.63 8.62
C VAL A 104 2.65 3.45 9.14
N HIS A 105 2.32 3.00 10.33
CA HIS A 105 3.07 1.98 11.04
C HIS A 105 2.69 0.56 10.59
N CYS A 106 3.69 -0.32 10.42
CA CYS A 106 3.49 -1.74 10.22
C CYS A 106 4.68 -2.52 10.79
N GLU A 107 4.38 -3.47 11.67
CA GLU A 107 5.37 -4.40 12.21
C GLU A 107 5.47 -5.66 11.35
N MET A 108 6.63 -6.31 11.35
CA MET A 108 6.80 -7.61 10.69
C MET A 108 5.84 -8.66 11.25
N ALA A 109 5.51 -8.56 12.54
CA ALA A 109 4.52 -9.41 13.20
C ALA A 109 3.11 -9.27 12.62
N ASP A 110 2.72 -8.07 12.17
CA ASP A 110 1.42 -7.82 11.52
C ASP A 110 1.27 -8.65 10.23
N MET A 111 2.39 -8.92 9.55
CA MET A 111 2.46 -9.72 8.34
C MET A 111 2.64 -11.24 8.62
N GLY A 112 2.63 -11.63 9.89
CA GLY A 112 2.86 -13.03 10.30
C GLY A 112 4.34 -13.46 10.22
N LEU A 113 5.28 -12.51 10.11
CA LEU A 113 6.71 -12.80 10.08
C LEU A 113 7.27 -12.89 11.50
N PRO A 114 8.23 -13.81 11.77
CA PRO A 114 8.78 -13.98 13.10
C PRO A 114 9.70 -12.80 13.48
N VAL A 115 9.40 -12.16 14.59
CA VAL A 115 10.21 -11.05 15.16
C VAL A 115 11.62 -11.49 15.57
N THR A 116 11.82 -12.77 15.84
CA THR A 116 13.09 -13.31 16.36
C THR A 116 13.76 -14.30 15.39
N GLY A 117 13.35 -14.34 14.16
CA GLY A 117 13.66 -15.45 13.25
C GLY A 117 14.82 -15.24 12.28
N GLY A 118 15.61 -14.18 12.40
CA GLY A 118 16.69 -13.92 11.45
C GLY A 118 16.18 -13.70 10.01
N VAL A 119 15.01 -13.08 9.87
CA VAL A 119 14.37 -12.75 8.60
C VAL A 119 14.20 -11.24 8.51
N ALA A 120 14.47 -10.68 7.34
CA ALA A 120 14.24 -9.29 7.02
C ALA A 120 13.50 -9.16 5.69
N LEU A 121 12.90 -8.01 5.45
CA LEU A 121 12.30 -7.66 4.17
C LEU A 121 13.26 -6.81 3.36
N ASP A 122 13.74 -7.35 2.25
CA ASP A 122 14.44 -6.56 1.26
C ASP A 122 13.42 -5.82 0.40
N MET A 123 13.47 -4.48 0.40
CA MET A 123 12.39 -3.64 -0.11
C MET A 123 12.87 -2.69 -1.20
N THR A 124 12.04 -2.54 -2.23
CA THR A 124 12.24 -1.55 -3.31
C THR A 124 10.97 -0.72 -3.48
N ASP A 125 11.12 0.61 -3.48
CA ASP A 125 10.00 1.53 -3.73
C ASP A 125 9.59 1.47 -5.21
N VAL A 126 8.31 1.24 -5.47
CA VAL A 126 7.76 1.06 -6.83
C VAL A 126 7.77 2.37 -7.64
N PHE A 127 7.68 3.53 -6.97
CA PHE A 127 7.59 4.82 -7.66
C PHE A 127 8.97 5.38 -8.00
N SER A 128 9.90 5.36 -7.04
CA SER A 128 11.25 5.87 -7.23
C SER A 128 12.21 4.86 -7.82
N GLY A 129 11.94 3.56 -7.66
CA GLY A 129 12.87 2.47 -7.94
C GLY A 129 14.02 2.38 -6.93
N GLU A 130 13.94 3.13 -5.83
CA GLU A 130 14.95 3.13 -4.78
C GLU A 130 14.93 1.79 -4.02
N HIS A 131 16.10 1.17 -3.92
CA HIS A 131 16.30 -0.01 -3.10
C HIS A 131 16.60 0.42 -1.66
N LEU A 132 15.68 0.11 -0.76
CA LEU A 132 15.75 0.49 0.66
C LEU A 132 16.57 -0.50 1.50
N GLY A 133 16.93 -1.65 0.92
CA GLY A 133 17.62 -2.73 1.62
C GLY A 133 16.74 -3.47 2.61
N ALA A 134 17.39 -4.28 3.46
CA ALA A 134 16.72 -5.16 4.40
C ALA A 134 16.15 -4.38 5.59
N GLN A 135 14.83 -4.44 5.77
CA GLN A 135 14.09 -3.85 6.89
C GLN A 135 13.80 -4.94 7.93
N LYS A 136 13.97 -4.60 9.20
CA LYS A 136 13.75 -5.47 10.36
C LYS A 136 12.72 -4.86 11.30
N ASP A 137 12.03 -5.68 12.04
CA ASP A 137 11.07 -5.32 13.07
C ASP A 137 9.85 -4.54 12.59
N SER A 138 10.03 -3.36 12.05
CA SER A 138 8.95 -2.51 11.52
C SER A 138 9.42 -1.65 10.35
N PHE A 139 8.46 -1.20 9.54
CA PHE A 139 8.69 -0.20 8.51
C PHE A 139 7.55 0.82 8.52
N ASN A 140 7.88 2.10 8.69
CA ASN A 140 6.92 3.17 8.95
C ASN A 140 7.15 4.33 7.97
N PRO A 141 6.71 4.21 6.71
CA PRO A 141 6.90 5.27 5.73
C PRO A 141 6.06 6.50 6.06
N HIS A 142 6.65 7.68 5.90
CA HIS A 142 5.92 8.94 5.92
C HIS A 142 5.12 9.08 4.62
N ILE A 143 3.81 9.29 4.73
CA ILE A 143 2.86 9.37 3.61
C ILE A 143 2.04 10.64 3.73
N LYS A 144 1.94 11.38 2.63
CA LYS A 144 1.09 12.57 2.55
C LYS A 144 -0.38 12.23 2.79
N SER A 145 -1.14 13.25 3.18
CA SER A 145 -2.60 13.18 3.25
C SER A 145 -3.18 12.61 1.95
N HIS A 146 -4.13 11.66 2.07
CA HIS A 146 -4.84 10.99 0.97
C HIS A 146 -3.93 10.38 -0.10
N ASP A 147 -2.80 9.80 0.32
CA ASP A 147 -1.79 9.25 -0.57
C ASP A 147 -1.35 7.83 -0.16
N CYS A 148 -0.45 7.25 -0.93
CA CYS A 148 0.04 5.90 -0.71
C CYS A 148 1.52 5.73 -1.06
N ARG A 149 2.12 4.65 -0.53
CA ARG A 149 3.39 4.10 -0.95
C ARG A 149 3.21 2.61 -1.29
N LEU A 150 3.99 2.12 -2.22
CA LEU A 150 3.98 0.71 -2.61
C LEU A 150 5.42 0.22 -2.76
N PHE A 151 5.68 -0.92 -2.16
CA PHE A 151 6.99 -1.56 -2.15
C PHE A 151 6.90 -2.98 -2.70
N LEU A 152 7.88 -3.36 -3.50
CA LEU A 152 8.14 -4.75 -3.83
C LEU A 152 9.11 -5.32 -2.81
N CYS A 153 8.80 -6.49 -2.27
CA CYS A 153 9.50 -7.06 -1.14
C CYS A 153 9.86 -8.52 -1.38
N HIS A 154 11.04 -8.91 -0.90
CA HIS A 154 11.49 -10.30 -0.79
C HIS A 154 11.89 -10.61 0.64
N LEU A 155 11.64 -11.85 1.07
CA LEU A 155 12.18 -12.34 2.32
C LEU A 155 13.65 -12.68 2.15
N VAL A 156 14.48 -12.11 3.00
CA VAL A 156 15.93 -12.41 3.05
C VAL A 156 16.33 -12.87 4.44
N LYS A 157 17.40 -13.65 4.51
CA LYS A 157 17.99 -13.99 5.81
C LYS A 157 18.65 -12.75 6.40
N ASP A 158 18.37 -12.50 7.64
CA ASP A 158 19.13 -11.54 8.43
C ASP A 158 20.49 -12.14 8.78
N ASN A 159 21.54 -11.66 8.12
CA ASN A 159 22.92 -12.09 8.33
C ASN A 159 23.64 -11.22 9.40
N ALA A 160 22.89 -10.72 10.40
CA ALA A 160 23.50 -9.94 11.50
C ALA A 160 24.29 -10.79 12.46
#